data_f1ba82880f3670a5599ae68494662262
#
_entry.id   f1ba82880f3670a5599ae68494662262
#
_cell.length_a   1.000
_cell.length_b   1.000
_cell.length_c   1.000
_cell.angle_alpha   90.00
_cell.angle_beta   90.00
_cell.angle_gamma   90.00
#
_symmetry.space_group_name_H-M   'P 1'
#
loop_
_entity.id
_entity.type
_entity.pdbx_description
1 polymer ?
#
loop_
_entity_poly.entity_id
_entity_poly.type
_entity_poly.pdbx_seq_one_letter_code
_entity_poly.pdbx_strand_id
1 'polypeptide(L)'
;AALFRAVKERWNLHTAIDSSGFCEPAHAEELMKYTDLVLLDLKEMDPVRHEALTTQSNERIHRFARYLADIGKKVWIRFVLVPGLTDSVDNLTRLGMFVEQMPNVEKIEILPYHSLGAYKWKQLGLDYTLENVPEPTQAEIERADKLIEEGRKMARSAVK
;
A
#
# COMPACT_ATOMS: atom_id res chain seq x y z
N ALA A 1 20.05 4.00 1.87
CA ALA A 1 20.40 5.09 2.80
C ALA A 1 21.40 6.06 2.21
N ALA A 2 22.57 5.61 1.68
CA ALA A 2 23.66 6.49 1.24
C ALA A 2 23.23 7.55 0.20
N LEU A 3 22.46 7.17 -0.82
CA LEU A 3 21.93 8.11 -1.82
C LEU A 3 21.03 9.18 -1.16
N PHE A 4 20.06 8.77 -0.33
CA PHE A 4 19.13 9.70 0.31
C PHE A 4 19.85 10.65 1.27
N ARG A 5 20.85 10.13 2.02
CA ARG A 5 21.72 10.95 2.84
C ARG A 5 22.41 12.02 2.01
N ALA A 6 23.10 11.64 0.93
CA ALA A 6 23.81 12.57 0.07
C ALA A 6 22.90 13.63 -0.55
N VAL A 7 21.71 13.24 -0.97
CA VAL A 7 20.67 14.14 -1.51
C VAL A 7 20.22 15.16 -0.48
N LYS A 8 19.98 14.71 0.75
CA LYS A 8 19.60 15.58 1.87
C LYS A 8 20.71 16.53 2.26
N GLU A 9 21.90 16.03 2.52
CA GLU A 9 23.01 16.81 3.02
C GLU A 9 23.53 17.85 2.01
N ARG A 10 23.50 17.52 0.70
CA ARG A 10 24.06 18.40 -0.34
C ARG A 10 23.06 19.39 -0.92
N TRP A 11 21.78 18.98 -1.04
CA TRP A 11 20.78 19.76 -1.79
C TRP A 11 19.48 19.99 -1.05
N ASN A 12 19.33 19.44 0.17
CA ASN A 12 18.12 19.51 0.98
C ASN A 12 16.82 19.18 0.21
N LEU A 13 16.90 18.21 -0.73
CA LEU A 13 15.75 17.80 -1.53
C LEU A 13 14.81 16.91 -0.71
N HIS A 14 13.52 16.99 -1.01
CA HIS A 14 12.53 16.06 -0.50
C HIS A 14 12.79 14.66 -1.06
N THR A 15 12.72 13.65 -0.18
CA THR A 15 12.97 12.25 -0.53
C THR A 15 11.74 11.42 -0.26
N ALA A 16 11.34 10.63 -1.24
CA ALA A 16 10.25 9.68 -1.09
C ALA A 16 10.69 8.28 -1.52
N ILE A 17 10.21 7.26 -0.82
CA ILE A 17 10.45 5.86 -1.19
C ILE A 17 9.12 5.17 -1.50
N ASP A 18 9.07 4.46 -2.61
CA ASP A 18 7.99 3.55 -2.97
C ASP A 18 8.35 2.14 -2.49
N SER A 19 7.48 1.51 -1.70
CA SER A 19 7.80 0.26 -1.01
C SER A 19 6.58 -0.63 -0.84
N SER A 20 6.79 -1.93 -1.05
CA SER A 20 5.83 -2.95 -0.63
C SER A 20 5.77 -3.12 0.90
N GLY A 21 6.68 -2.51 1.66
CA GLY A 21 6.79 -2.71 3.11
C GLY A 21 7.29 -4.08 3.55
N PHE A 22 7.70 -4.93 2.62
CA PHE A 22 8.18 -6.29 2.93
C PHE A 22 9.63 -6.27 3.44
N CYS A 23 9.84 -5.59 4.55
CA CYS A 23 11.15 -5.53 5.22
C CYS A 23 10.99 -5.57 6.75
N GLU A 24 12.04 -5.98 7.43
CA GLU A 24 12.10 -5.83 8.88
C GLU A 24 12.42 -4.36 9.23
N PRO A 25 11.75 -3.77 10.25
CA PRO A 25 11.97 -2.39 10.66
C PRO A 25 13.44 -2.03 10.90
N ALA A 26 14.20 -2.89 11.55
CA ALA A 26 15.62 -2.70 11.83
C ALA A 26 16.48 -2.47 10.57
N HIS A 27 16.10 -3.07 9.42
CA HIS A 27 16.81 -2.87 8.16
C HIS A 27 16.49 -1.52 7.49
N ALA A 28 15.38 -0.88 7.89
CA ALA A 28 14.95 0.38 7.32
C ALA A 28 15.39 1.61 8.14
N GLU A 29 15.80 1.44 9.41
CA GLU A 29 16.07 2.53 10.34
C GLU A 29 16.98 3.61 9.77
N GLU A 30 18.11 3.21 9.18
CA GLU A 30 19.07 4.17 8.62
C GLU A 30 18.51 4.89 7.39
N LEU A 31 17.71 4.22 6.56
CA LEU A 31 17.06 4.83 5.42
C LEU A 31 15.98 5.81 5.85
N MET A 32 15.20 5.48 6.89
CA MET A 32 14.11 6.32 7.38
C MET A 32 14.59 7.65 7.95
N LYS A 33 15.85 7.76 8.42
CA LYS A 33 16.43 9.05 8.86
C LYS A 33 16.48 10.08 7.73
N TYR A 34 16.63 9.63 6.50
CA TYR A 34 16.79 10.47 5.31
C TYR A 34 15.57 10.42 4.37
N THR A 35 14.49 9.78 4.78
CA THR A 35 13.24 9.67 4.02
C THR A 35 12.22 10.64 4.57
N ASP A 36 11.59 11.45 3.73
CA ASP A 36 10.52 12.36 4.15
C ASP A 36 9.15 11.72 4.02
N LEU A 37 8.94 10.88 3.02
CA LEU A 37 7.67 10.26 2.69
C LEU A 37 7.86 8.80 2.29
N VAL A 38 6.99 7.93 2.77
CA VAL A 38 6.90 6.53 2.29
C VAL A 38 5.59 6.35 1.53
N LEU A 39 5.68 5.92 0.28
CA LEU A 39 4.55 5.42 -0.50
C LEU A 39 4.47 3.92 -0.21
N LEU A 40 3.48 3.52 0.60
CA LEU A 40 3.40 2.15 1.10
C LEU A 40 2.26 1.39 0.41
N ASP A 41 2.59 0.31 -0.25
CA ASP A 41 1.60 -0.58 -0.86
C ASP A 41 0.94 -1.48 0.19
N LEU A 42 -0.38 -1.38 0.34
CA LEU A 42 -1.21 -2.36 1.04
C LEU A 42 -2.14 -3.02 0.02
N LYS A 43 -2.02 -4.33 -0.20
CA LYS A 43 -2.68 -5.01 -1.32
C LYS A 43 -3.92 -5.82 -0.89
N GLU A 44 -3.81 -6.53 0.21
CA GLU A 44 -4.87 -7.37 0.77
C GLU A 44 -4.67 -7.45 2.29
N MET A 45 -5.75 -7.29 3.05
CA MET A 45 -5.73 -7.26 4.51
C MET A 45 -5.89 -8.64 5.14
N ASP A 46 -6.51 -9.57 4.44
CA ASP A 46 -6.57 -10.97 4.87
C ASP A 46 -5.24 -11.68 4.55
N PRO A 47 -4.57 -12.32 5.54
CA PRO A 47 -3.25 -12.92 5.34
C PRO A 47 -3.27 -14.09 4.34
N VAL A 48 -4.35 -14.87 4.31
CA VAL A 48 -4.46 -16.02 3.41
C VAL A 48 -4.64 -15.56 1.97
N ARG A 49 -5.51 -14.57 1.75
CA ARG A 49 -5.69 -13.97 0.42
C ARG A 49 -4.46 -13.22 -0.04
N HIS A 50 -3.78 -12.53 0.88
CA HIS A 50 -2.52 -11.83 0.57
C HIS A 50 -1.46 -12.82 0.10
N GLU A 51 -1.33 -13.96 0.77
CA GLU A 51 -0.37 -15.00 0.39
C GLU A 51 -0.74 -15.62 -0.97
N ALA A 52 -2.02 -15.87 -1.22
CA ALA A 52 -2.50 -16.33 -2.53
C ALA A 52 -2.20 -15.32 -3.67
N LEU A 53 -2.29 -14.02 -3.37
CA LEU A 53 -2.05 -12.94 -4.33
C LEU A 53 -0.56 -12.67 -4.58
N THR A 54 0.28 -12.76 -3.54
CA THR A 54 1.67 -12.25 -3.56
C THR A 54 2.71 -13.31 -3.26
N THR A 55 2.31 -14.52 -2.89
CA THR A 55 3.15 -15.62 -2.39
C THR A 55 3.84 -15.33 -1.05
N GLN A 56 3.46 -14.25 -0.36
CA GLN A 56 4.04 -13.84 0.92
C GLN A 56 2.95 -13.42 1.91
N SER A 57 3.19 -13.65 3.21
CA SER A 57 2.31 -13.12 4.27
C SER A 57 2.39 -11.58 4.35
N ASN A 58 1.28 -10.94 4.73
CA ASN A 58 1.23 -9.49 4.95
C ASN A 58 1.69 -9.07 6.36
N GLU A 59 2.00 -10.00 7.26
CA GLU A 59 2.38 -9.69 8.65
C GLU A 59 3.60 -8.76 8.74
N ARG A 60 4.61 -9.00 7.91
CA ARG A 60 5.83 -8.17 7.87
C ARG A 60 5.51 -6.76 7.38
N ILE A 61 4.62 -6.65 6.39
CA ILE A 61 4.15 -5.38 5.84
C ILE A 61 3.39 -4.58 6.91
N HIS A 62 2.49 -5.24 7.65
CA HIS A 62 1.74 -4.61 8.74
C HIS A 62 2.64 -4.19 9.91
N ARG A 63 3.67 -4.98 10.24
CA ARG A 63 4.68 -4.58 11.24
C ARG A 63 5.44 -3.33 10.78
N PHE A 64 5.85 -3.30 9.52
CA PHE A 64 6.55 -2.14 8.96
C PHE A 64 5.65 -0.90 8.95
N ALA A 65 4.38 -1.03 8.59
CA ALA A 65 3.41 0.06 8.64
C ALA A 65 3.27 0.63 10.07
N ARG A 66 3.14 -0.22 11.10
CA ARG A 66 3.09 0.21 12.51
C ARG A 66 4.39 0.90 12.93
N TYR A 67 5.54 0.33 12.57
CA TYR A 67 6.83 0.98 12.82
C TYR A 67 6.90 2.40 12.23
N LEU A 68 6.40 2.61 11.01
CA LEU A 68 6.34 3.95 10.41
C LEU A 68 5.43 4.90 11.21
N ALA A 69 4.35 4.39 11.79
CA ALA A 69 3.48 5.16 12.68
C ALA A 69 4.20 5.51 14.00
N ASP A 70 4.89 4.55 14.61
CA ASP A 70 5.63 4.73 15.87
C ASP A 70 6.72 5.80 15.75
N ILE A 71 7.40 5.88 14.61
CA ILE A 71 8.43 6.90 14.35
C ILE A 71 7.86 8.20 13.74
N GLY A 72 6.54 8.30 13.58
CA GLY A 72 5.87 9.48 13.00
C GLY A 72 6.24 9.76 11.55
N LYS A 73 6.64 8.74 10.78
CA LYS A 73 7.03 8.90 9.38
C LYS A 73 5.80 9.12 8.51
N LYS A 74 5.78 10.18 7.71
CA LYS A 74 4.70 10.45 6.75
C LYS A 74 4.52 9.32 5.77
N VAL A 75 3.27 8.89 5.59
CA VAL A 75 2.91 7.77 4.71
C VAL A 75 1.77 8.16 3.79
N TRP A 76 1.89 7.80 2.54
CA TRP A 76 0.76 7.66 1.62
C TRP A 76 0.55 6.18 1.38
N ILE A 77 -0.66 5.70 1.66
CA ILE A 77 -1.05 4.33 1.33
C ILE A 77 -1.41 4.27 -0.14
N ARG A 78 -0.86 3.28 -0.84
CA ARG A 78 -1.17 2.97 -2.23
C ARG A 78 -1.88 1.62 -2.28
N PHE A 79 -3.05 1.62 -2.89
CA PHE A 79 -3.89 0.45 -3.01
C PHE A 79 -4.28 0.22 -4.47
N VAL A 80 -3.82 -0.89 -5.05
CA VAL A 80 -4.19 -1.25 -6.43
C VAL A 80 -5.55 -1.95 -6.40
N LEU A 81 -6.54 -1.31 -7.03
CA LEU A 81 -7.89 -1.86 -7.17
C LEU A 81 -7.97 -2.76 -8.39
N VAL A 82 -8.04 -4.06 -8.16
CA VAL A 82 -8.15 -5.11 -9.19
C VAL A 82 -9.52 -5.78 -9.05
N PRO A 83 -10.44 -5.62 -10.01
CA PRO A 83 -11.75 -6.24 -9.97
C PRO A 83 -11.69 -7.76 -9.78
N GLY A 84 -12.49 -8.26 -8.82
CA GLY A 84 -12.54 -9.68 -8.47
C GLY A 84 -11.38 -10.20 -7.63
N LEU A 85 -10.34 -9.40 -7.37
CA LEU A 85 -9.18 -9.82 -6.56
C LEU A 85 -9.02 -8.99 -5.28
N THR A 86 -8.92 -7.67 -5.39
CA THR A 86 -8.66 -6.80 -4.23
C THR A 86 -9.87 -5.95 -3.83
N ASP A 87 -10.94 -5.96 -4.60
CA ASP A 87 -12.11 -5.08 -4.51
C ASP A 87 -13.22 -5.57 -3.57
N SER A 88 -12.96 -6.63 -2.77
CA SER A 88 -13.95 -7.17 -1.84
C SER A 88 -14.31 -6.17 -0.75
N VAL A 89 -15.57 -6.19 -0.30
CA VAL A 89 -16.06 -5.34 0.81
C VAL A 89 -15.20 -5.53 2.06
N ASP A 90 -14.89 -6.78 2.39
CA ASP A 90 -14.08 -7.13 3.55
C ASP A 90 -12.67 -6.51 3.48
N ASN A 91 -11.97 -6.66 2.34
CA ASN A 91 -10.63 -6.10 2.16
C ASN A 91 -10.63 -4.57 2.30
N LEU A 92 -11.52 -3.89 1.59
CA LEU A 92 -11.58 -2.42 1.57
C LEU A 92 -11.98 -1.84 2.94
N THR A 93 -12.92 -2.47 3.64
CA THR A 93 -13.34 -2.05 4.99
C THR A 93 -12.20 -2.27 5.99
N ARG A 94 -11.53 -3.43 5.97
CA ARG A 94 -10.37 -3.70 6.83
C ARG A 94 -9.20 -2.77 6.54
N LEU A 95 -8.96 -2.42 5.29
CA LEU A 95 -7.95 -1.42 4.92
C LEU A 95 -8.24 -0.08 5.60
N GLY A 96 -9.49 0.39 5.51
CA GLY A 96 -9.92 1.62 6.19
C GLY A 96 -9.74 1.56 7.69
N MET A 97 -10.15 0.44 8.33
CA MET A 97 -9.97 0.24 9.77
C MET A 97 -8.50 0.24 10.19
N PHE A 98 -7.63 -0.41 9.42
CA PHE A 98 -6.21 -0.47 9.69
C PHE A 98 -5.54 0.91 9.56
N VAL A 99 -5.84 1.63 8.49
CA VAL A 99 -5.26 2.94 8.23
C VAL A 99 -5.69 3.98 9.26
N GLU A 100 -6.93 3.89 9.79
CA GLU A 100 -7.38 4.82 10.83
C GLU A 100 -6.60 4.72 12.14
N GLN A 101 -5.93 3.59 12.38
CA GLN A 101 -5.04 3.41 13.53
C GLN A 101 -3.64 4.02 13.32
N MET A 102 -3.39 4.59 12.13
CA MET A 102 -2.09 5.14 11.73
C MET A 102 -2.17 6.66 11.54
N PRO A 103 -1.92 7.46 12.59
CA PRO A 103 -2.09 8.92 12.54
C PRO A 103 -1.09 9.63 11.60
N ASN A 104 -0.07 8.92 11.15
CA ASN A 104 0.97 9.39 10.23
C ASN A 104 0.58 9.23 8.75
N VAL A 105 -0.57 8.64 8.44
CA VAL A 105 -1.06 8.52 7.06
C VAL A 105 -1.70 9.82 6.62
N GLU A 106 -1.11 10.46 5.62
CA GLU A 106 -1.60 11.70 5.05
C GLU A 106 -2.59 11.49 3.90
N LYS A 107 -2.46 10.35 3.18
CA LYS A 107 -3.28 10.06 1.98
C LYS A 107 -3.48 8.57 1.81
N ILE A 108 -4.65 8.18 1.32
CA ILE A 108 -4.90 6.88 0.70
C ILE A 108 -5.11 7.13 -0.79
N GLU A 109 -4.38 6.43 -1.62
CA GLU A 109 -4.43 6.56 -3.07
C GLU A 109 -4.88 5.23 -3.68
N ILE A 110 -6.10 5.21 -4.22
CA ILE A 110 -6.59 4.07 -4.99
C ILE A 110 -6.01 4.19 -6.40
N LEU A 111 -5.26 3.17 -6.79
CA LEU A 111 -4.66 3.05 -8.11
C LEU A 111 -5.51 2.05 -8.93
N PRO A 112 -6.24 2.50 -9.93
CA PRO A 112 -6.97 1.58 -10.80
C PRO A 112 -5.98 0.64 -11.51
N TYR A 113 -6.29 -0.66 -11.49
CA TYR A 113 -5.57 -1.62 -12.31
C TYR A 113 -5.66 -1.23 -13.79
N HIS A 114 -4.57 -1.42 -14.52
CA HIS A 114 -4.51 -1.24 -15.96
C HIS A 114 -3.59 -2.28 -16.62
N SER A 115 -3.90 -2.66 -17.83
CA SER A 115 -3.20 -3.72 -18.58
C SER A 115 -1.92 -3.28 -19.30
N LEU A 116 -1.49 -2.02 -19.15
CA LEU A 116 -0.35 -1.43 -19.88
C LEU A 116 0.96 -2.22 -19.77
N GLY A 117 1.14 -3.00 -18.70
CA GLY A 117 2.33 -3.83 -18.50
C GLY A 117 2.24 -5.25 -19.06
N ALA A 118 1.07 -5.69 -19.53
CA ALA A 118 0.81 -7.08 -19.91
C ALA A 118 1.75 -7.60 -21.03
N TYR A 119 2.08 -6.75 -22.00
CA TYR A 119 2.99 -7.11 -23.09
C TYR A 119 4.38 -7.55 -22.63
N LYS A 120 4.85 -7.04 -21.47
CA LYS A 120 6.15 -7.40 -20.90
C LYS A 120 6.20 -8.85 -20.46
N TRP A 121 5.11 -9.37 -19.93
CA TRP A 121 4.98 -10.78 -19.55
C TRP A 121 5.17 -11.68 -20.76
N LYS A 122 4.49 -11.35 -21.86
CA LYS A 122 4.63 -12.07 -23.13
C LYS A 122 6.07 -12.00 -23.67
N GLN A 123 6.73 -10.84 -23.58
CA GLN A 123 8.13 -10.69 -23.99
C GLN A 123 9.09 -11.54 -23.16
N LEU A 124 8.78 -11.77 -21.88
CA LEU A 124 9.55 -12.61 -20.98
C LEU A 124 9.19 -14.10 -21.06
N GLY A 125 8.22 -14.48 -21.91
CA GLY A 125 7.72 -15.85 -22.02
C GLY A 125 6.95 -16.31 -20.78
N LEU A 126 6.36 -15.38 -20.03
CA LEU A 126 5.58 -15.64 -18.83
C LEU A 126 4.08 -15.48 -19.11
N ASP A 127 3.26 -16.32 -18.47
CA ASP A 127 1.81 -16.20 -18.52
C ASP A 127 1.33 -15.00 -17.71
N TYR A 128 0.49 -14.17 -18.31
CA TYR A 128 -0.13 -13.03 -17.62
C TYR A 128 -1.45 -13.46 -16.99
N THR A 129 -1.45 -13.66 -15.68
CA THR A 129 -2.59 -14.21 -14.93
C THR A 129 -3.82 -13.29 -14.91
N LEU A 130 -3.66 -12.00 -15.24
CA LEU A 130 -4.74 -11.01 -15.27
C LEU A 130 -5.24 -10.69 -16.69
N GLU A 131 -4.97 -11.54 -17.70
CA GLU A 131 -5.29 -11.29 -19.11
C GLU A 131 -6.79 -10.97 -19.34
N ASN A 132 -7.66 -11.59 -18.55
CA ASN A 132 -9.12 -11.42 -18.67
C ASN A 132 -9.73 -10.56 -17.57
N VAL A 133 -8.92 -9.89 -16.77
CA VAL A 133 -9.41 -8.97 -15.72
C VAL A 133 -9.63 -7.60 -16.35
N PRO A 134 -10.87 -7.05 -16.30
CA PRO A 134 -11.14 -5.71 -16.82
C PRO A 134 -10.51 -4.63 -15.95
N GLU A 135 -10.25 -3.48 -16.53
CA GLU A 135 -9.92 -2.29 -15.76
C GLU A 135 -11.16 -1.84 -14.95
N PRO A 136 -10.99 -1.38 -13.69
CA PRO A 136 -12.11 -0.96 -12.88
C PRO A 136 -12.81 0.27 -13.47
N THR A 137 -14.13 0.27 -13.42
CA THR A 137 -14.96 1.41 -13.79
C THR A 137 -14.88 2.52 -12.75
N GLN A 138 -15.26 3.73 -13.14
CA GLN A 138 -15.33 4.87 -12.20
C GLN A 138 -16.26 4.57 -11.00
N ALA A 139 -17.36 3.88 -11.23
CA ALA A 139 -18.29 3.48 -10.15
C ALA A 139 -17.67 2.49 -9.15
N GLU A 140 -16.81 1.58 -9.62
CA GLU A 140 -16.08 0.65 -8.76
C GLU A 140 -15.02 1.38 -7.94
N ILE A 141 -14.33 2.36 -8.51
CA ILE A 141 -13.37 3.21 -7.79
C ILE A 141 -14.08 4.01 -6.68
N GLU A 142 -15.20 4.64 -6.99
CA GLU A 142 -16.00 5.39 -6.02
C GLU A 142 -16.58 4.49 -4.92
N ARG A 143 -16.99 3.28 -5.28
CA ARG A 143 -17.42 2.27 -4.30
C ARG A 143 -16.27 1.88 -3.37
N ALA A 144 -15.08 1.66 -3.90
CA ALA A 144 -13.91 1.32 -3.09
C ALA A 144 -13.56 2.44 -2.11
N ASP A 145 -13.57 3.70 -2.55
CA ASP A 145 -13.33 4.86 -1.70
C ASP A 145 -14.34 4.95 -0.54
N LYS A 146 -15.64 4.75 -0.85
CA LYS A 146 -16.70 4.72 0.18
C LYS A 146 -16.49 3.62 1.22
N LEU A 147 -16.14 2.41 0.79
CA LEU A 147 -15.92 1.27 1.69
C LEU A 147 -14.71 1.47 2.60
N ILE A 148 -13.63 2.05 2.07
CA ILE A 148 -12.46 2.43 2.87
C ILE A 148 -12.86 3.48 3.93
N GLU A 149 -13.62 4.52 3.55
CA GLU A 149 -14.06 5.54 4.51
C GLU A 149 -15.06 4.99 5.54
N GLU A 150 -15.91 4.03 5.17
CA GLU A 150 -16.77 3.31 6.11
C GLU A 150 -15.93 2.54 7.14
N GLY A 151 -14.90 1.83 6.72
CA GLY A 151 -13.96 1.15 7.60
C GLY A 151 -13.28 2.10 8.58
N ARG A 152 -12.85 3.27 8.12
CA ARG A 152 -12.28 4.32 8.97
C ARG A 152 -13.29 4.80 10.03
N LYS A 153 -14.54 5.03 9.64
CA LYS A 153 -15.61 5.43 10.58
C LYS A 153 -15.88 4.35 11.64
N MET A 154 -15.89 3.07 11.23
CA MET A 154 -16.05 1.95 12.17
C MET A 154 -14.93 1.94 13.21
N ALA A 155 -13.69 2.09 12.81
CA ALA A 155 -12.56 2.15 13.73
C ALA A 155 -12.65 3.32 14.71
N ARG A 156 -13.00 4.53 14.25
CA ARG A 156 -13.22 5.71 15.12
C ARG A 156 -14.32 5.49 16.15
N SER A 157 -15.37 4.76 15.78
CA SER A 157 -16.51 4.49 16.68
C SER A 157 -16.18 3.44 17.74
N ALA A 158 -15.24 2.52 17.46
CA ALA A 158 -14.84 1.48 18.41
C ALA A 158 -13.90 1.98 19.52
N VAL A 159 -13.32 3.17 19.39
CA VAL A 159 -12.39 3.79 20.36
C VAL A 159 -13.11 4.70 21.35
N LYS A 160 -14.40 4.96 21.14
CA LYS A 160 -15.27 5.70 22.08
C LYS A 160 -15.90 4.78 23.10
#